data_387b1ddabc1af986309be8b63b0c8bfe
#
_entry.id   387b1ddabc1af986309be8b63b0c8bfe
#
_cell.length_a   1.000
_cell.length_b   1.000
_cell.length_c   1.000
_cell.angle_alpha   90.00
_cell.angle_beta   90.00
_cell.angle_gamma   90.00
#
_symmetry.space_group_name_H-M   'P 1'
#
loop_
_entity.id
_entity.type
_entity.pdbx_description
1 polymer ?
#
loop_
_entity_poly.entity_id
_entity_poly.type
_entity_poly.pdbx_seq_one_letter_code
_entity_poly.pdbx_strand_id
1 'polypeptide(L)'
;GRWLSKKWGVDPNKATPAHTMEDGVDYVPAKAPVLMGHHFSSIAGAGPINGPIQAAVFGWVPVALWVLIGGIFFGGVHDYGALFASVRNKGKSIGTVIEDSIGLKAKRLFIIFAYLTLLLVVAAFGSIVANTFKATYLENGAIDYAASAANASTAMISIFFIVLAILFGFFVYRRNAPLGVSTIIGVVLIAVAMYVGLNWHPIYLSYETWMIICGVYILIASVTPVWILLQPRDYLSSFLLYGMMILAVVGIIGCHPSIDAMPAFTGFQDTLAPTGTSLGYLFPALFVTIACGAISGFHSLVGSGT
;
A
#
# COMPACT_ATOMS: atom_id res chain seq x y z
N GLY A 1 -5.30 21.28 -2.26
CA GLY A 1 -4.67 21.37 -0.94
C GLY A 1 -4.75 22.79 -0.36
N ARG A 2 -4.04 23.76 -0.94
CA ARG A 2 -3.94 25.15 -0.38
C ARG A 2 -5.30 25.81 -0.09
N TRP A 3 -6.28 25.64 -0.98
CA TRP A 3 -7.63 26.16 -0.77
C TRP A 3 -8.33 25.52 0.43
N LEU A 4 -8.24 24.20 0.55
CA LEU A 4 -8.78 23.45 1.70
C LEU A 4 -8.08 23.84 3.00
N SER A 5 -6.75 23.93 3.01
CA SER A 5 -5.97 24.36 4.18
C SER A 5 -6.42 25.71 4.69
N LYS A 6 -6.60 26.69 3.77
CA LYS A 6 -7.09 28.01 4.12
C LYS A 6 -8.53 27.99 4.66
N LYS A 7 -9.41 27.19 4.02
CA LYS A 7 -10.82 27.09 4.41
C LYS A 7 -10.99 26.40 5.77
N TRP A 8 -10.14 25.41 6.08
CA TRP A 8 -10.19 24.67 7.34
C TRP A 8 -9.36 25.31 8.47
N GLY A 9 -8.67 26.40 8.19
CA GLY A 9 -7.87 27.12 9.19
C GLY A 9 -6.65 26.33 9.66
N VAL A 10 -5.96 25.67 8.74
CA VAL A 10 -4.72 24.94 9.07
C VAL A 10 -3.62 25.97 9.38
N ASP A 11 -3.08 25.90 10.59
CA ASP A 11 -1.92 26.71 11.00
C ASP A 11 -0.64 25.88 10.82
N PRO A 12 0.25 26.26 9.89
CA PRO A 12 1.49 25.53 9.63
C PRO A 12 2.52 25.65 10.77
N ASN A 13 2.35 26.62 11.68
CA ASN A 13 3.26 26.83 12.80
C ASN A 13 2.83 26.09 14.07
N LYS A 14 1.64 25.49 14.08
CA LYS A 14 1.15 24.75 15.23
C LYS A 14 1.86 23.41 15.35
N ALA A 15 2.48 23.14 16.48
CA ALA A 15 3.12 21.86 16.77
C ALA A 15 2.09 20.72 16.68
N THR A 16 2.50 19.61 16.07
CA THR A 16 1.65 18.43 15.94
C THR A 16 1.55 17.65 17.25
N PRO A 17 0.51 16.82 17.44
CA PRO A 17 0.36 15.99 18.64
C PRO A 17 1.58 15.12 18.95
N ALA A 18 2.25 14.58 17.94
CA ALA A 18 3.48 13.80 18.13
C ALA A 18 4.60 14.56 18.84
N HIS A 19 4.67 15.91 18.69
CA HIS A 19 5.65 16.74 19.37
C HIS A 19 5.17 17.24 20.74
N THR A 20 3.84 17.45 20.90
CA THR A 20 3.30 18.01 22.15
C THR A 20 2.97 16.95 23.19
N MET A 21 2.80 15.70 22.77
CA MET A 21 2.38 14.57 23.59
C MET A 21 3.34 13.39 23.47
N GLU A 22 4.61 13.66 23.10
CA GLU A 22 5.62 12.62 22.87
C GLU A 22 5.76 11.70 24.12
N ASP A 23 5.55 10.39 23.90
CA ASP A 23 5.65 9.36 24.95
C ASP A 23 6.60 8.22 24.56
N GLY A 24 7.15 8.25 23.34
CA GLY A 24 8.09 7.25 22.84
C GLY A 24 7.43 5.92 22.42
N VAL A 25 6.12 5.80 22.47
CA VAL A 25 5.37 4.57 22.12
C VAL A 25 4.31 4.89 21.08
N ASP A 26 3.28 5.67 21.44
CA ASP A 26 2.17 6.05 20.57
C ASP A 26 2.42 7.37 19.84
N TYR A 27 3.09 8.31 20.52
CA TYR A 27 3.44 9.62 19.97
C TYR A 27 4.95 9.72 19.79
N VAL A 28 5.41 9.39 18.60
CA VAL A 28 6.83 9.43 18.23
C VAL A 28 7.02 10.36 17.04
N PRO A 29 7.71 11.51 17.21
CA PRO A 29 7.95 12.42 16.11
C PRO A 29 8.76 11.76 15.00
N ALA A 30 8.24 11.77 13.78
CA ALA A 30 8.92 11.25 12.59
C ALA A 30 9.37 12.39 11.67
N LYS A 31 10.50 12.18 10.96
CA LYS A 31 10.96 13.14 9.96
C LYS A 31 10.01 13.15 8.76
N ALA A 32 9.65 14.32 8.25
CA ALA A 32 8.70 14.46 7.15
C ALA A 32 8.97 13.58 5.92
N PRO A 33 10.22 13.38 5.44
CA PRO A 33 10.47 12.45 4.32
C PRO A 33 10.16 10.98 4.65
N VAL A 34 10.40 10.56 5.91
CA VAL A 34 10.09 9.19 6.35
C VAL A 34 8.58 8.97 6.40
N LEU A 35 7.86 9.93 6.98
CA LEU A 35 6.40 9.90 7.06
C LEU A 35 5.75 9.91 5.67
N MET A 36 6.25 10.77 4.76
CA MET A 36 5.78 10.81 3.38
C MET A 36 6.04 9.49 2.65
N GLY A 37 7.24 8.90 2.80
CA GLY A 37 7.56 7.61 2.20
C GLY A 37 6.70 6.47 2.74
N HIS A 38 6.44 6.45 4.04
CA HIS A 38 5.55 5.50 4.68
C HIS A 38 4.11 5.62 4.16
N HIS A 39 3.53 6.82 4.16
CA HIS A 39 2.18 7.06 3.64
C HIS A 39 2.09 6.67 2.16
N PHE A 40 3.03 7.10 1.33
CA PHE A 40 3.04 6.79 -0.09
C PHE A 40 3.11 5.28 -0.35
N SER A 41 4.01 4.58 0.33
CA SER A 41 4.19 3.13 0.16
C SER A 41 2.98 2.33 0.67
N SER A 42 2.40 2.74 1.80
CA SER A 42 1.21 2.09 2.37
C SER A 42 -0.03 2.29 1.50
N ILE A 43 -0.16 3.46 0.88
CA ILE A 43 -1.28 3.82 0.00
C ILE A 43 -1.13 3.16 -1.37
N ALA A 44 0.06 3.21 -1.98
CA ALA A 44 0.34 2.64 -3.30
C ALA A 44 0.56 1.11 -3.26
N GLY A 45 -0.32 0.40 -2.57
CA GLY A 45 -0.31 -1.05 -2.47
C GLY A 45 -0.89 -1.76 -3.70
N ALA A 46 -1.16 -3.07 -3.57
CA ALA A 46 -1.65 -3.92 -4.66
C ALA A 46 -3.03 -3.48 -5.21
N GLY A 47 -3.91 -2.96 -4.36
CA GLY A 47 -5.25 -2.52 -4.77
C GLY A 47 -5.24 -1.40 -5.81
N PRO A 48 -4.53 -0.28 -5.58
CA PRO A 48 -4.36 0.79 -6.56
C PRO A 48 -3.76 0.37 -7.91
N ILE A 49 -2.98 -0.70 -7.94
CA ILE A 49 -2.38 -1.24 -9.17
C ILE A 49 -3.36 -2.19 -9.87
N ASN A 50 -3.87 -3.18 -9.15
CA ASN A 50 -4.72 -4.23 -9.72
C ASN A 50 -6.12 -3.74 -10.11
N GLY A 51 -6.68 -2.78 -9.38
CA GLY A 51 -8.01 -2.23 -9.64
C GLY A 51 -8.14 -1.67 -11.06
N PRO A 52 -7.31 -0.72 -11.46
CA PRO A 52 -7.31 -0.17 -12.83
C PRO A 52 -7.07 -1.23 -13.91
N ILE A 53 -6.19 -2.22 -13.65
CA ILE A 53 -5.92 -3.32 -14.58
C ILE A 53 -7.19 -4.15 -14.81
N GLN A 54 -7.89 -4.54 -13.75
CA GLN A 54 -9.14 -5.30 -13.85
C GLN A 54 -10.26 -4.51 -14.53
N ALA A 55 -10.37 -3.22 -14.20
CA ALA A 55 -11.38 -2.35 -14.79
C ALA A 55 -11.11 -1.96 -16.25
N ALA A 56 -9.91 -2.28 -16.78
CA ALA A 56 -9.56 -2.00 -18.18
C ALA A 56 -10.45 -2.72 -19.21
N VAL A 57 -11.23 -3.71 -18.78
CA VAL A 57 -12.28 -4.35 -19.61
C VAL A 57 -13.32 -3.35 -20.12
N PHE A 58 -13.52 -2.22 -19.45
CA PHE A 58 -14.40 -1.13 -19.90
C PHE A 58 -13.71 -0.13 -20.84
N GLY A 59 -12.45 -0.36 -21.18
CA GLY A 59 -11.60 0.54 -21.94
C GLY A 59 -10.75 1.47 -21.06
N TRP A 60 -9.69 2.05 -21.63
CA TRP A 60 -8.76 2.85 -20.84
C TRP A 60 -9.29 4.25 -20.47
N VAL A 61 -10.22 4.82 -21.24
CA VAL A 61 -10.75 6.18 -20.97
C VAL A 61 -11.56 6.24 -19.68
N PRO A 62 -12.57 5.37 -19.44
CA PRO A 62 -13.31 5.37 -18.17
C PRO A 62 -12.39 5.14 -16.96
N VAL A 63 -11.41 4.25 -17.08
CA VAL A 63 -10.43 3.98 -16.02
C VAL A 63 -9.59 5.22 -15.73
N ALA A 64 -9.00 5.83 -16.76
CA ALA A 64 -8.15 7.02 -16.60
C ALA A 64 -8.94 8.20 -16.01
N LEU A 65 -10.17 8.42 -16.48
CA LEU A 65 -11.03 9.48 -15.95
C LEU A 65 -11.35 9.25 -14.47
N TRP A 66 -11.71 8.03 -14.09
CA TRP A 66 -12.04 7.76 -12.69
C TRP A 66 -10.81 7.81 -11.77
N VAL A 67 -9.65 7.29 -12.20
CA VAL A 67 -8.41 7.41 -11.43
C VAL A 67 -8.03 8.88 -11.24
N LEU A 68 -8.13 9.71 -12.29
CA LEU A 68 -7.75 11.11 -12.23
C LEU A 68 -8.75 11.94 -11.40
N ILE A 69 -10.03 11.89 -11.75
CA ILE A 69 -11.07 12.69 -11.10
C ILE A 69 -11.32 12.16 -9.68
N GLY A 70 -11.47 10.85 -9.54
CA GLY A 70 -11.68 10.19 -8.24
C GLY A 70 -10.53 10.43 -7.29
N GLY A 71 -9.28 10.23 -7.74
CA GLY A 71 -8.10 10.45 -6.92
C GLY A 71 -7.91 11.88 -6.46
N ILE A 72 -8.17 12.87 -7.33
CA ILE A 72 -7.98 14.29 -6.98
C ILE A 72 -9.14 14.83 -6.13
N PHE A 73 -10.38 14.65 -6.58
CA PHE A 73 -11.53 15.34 -5.99
C PHE A 73 -12.17 14.56 -4.84
N PHE A 74 -12.08 13.23 -4.85
CA PHE A 74 -12.63 12.40 -3.79
C PHE A 74 -11.51 11.89 -2.87
N GLY A 75 -10.55 11.13 -3.38
CA GLY A 75 -9.48 10.54 -2.57
C GLY A 75 -8.64 11.57 -1.85
N GLY A 76 -8.07 12.53 -2.57
CA GLY A 76 -7.21 13.56 -1.99
C GLY A 76 -7.92 14.46 -0.96
N VAL A 77 -9.19 14.77 -1.17
CA VAL A 77 -9.99 15.56 -0.20
C VAL A 77 -10.31 14.70 1.02
N HIS A 78 -10.70 13.44 0.83
CA HIS A 78 -11.02 12.50 1.88
C HIS A 78 -9.80 12.22 2.79
N ASP A 79 -8.65 11.89 2.20
CA ASP A 79 -7.44 11.56 2.93
C ASP A 79 -6.88 12.75 3.70
N TYR A 80 -6.87 13.93 3.05
CA TYR A 80 -6.48 15.17 3.71
C TYR A 80 -7.45 15.54 4.84
N GLY A 81 -8.75 15.30 4.67
CA GLY A 81 -9.76 15.52 5.69
C GLY A 81 -9.57 14.61 6.89
N ALA A 82 -9.26 13.33 6.68
CA ALA A 82 -8.99 12.36 7.74
C ALA A 82 -7.75 12.73 8.56
N LEU A 83 -6.65 13.07 7.87
CA LEU A 83 -5.42 13.53 8.50
C LEU A 83 -5.65 14.81 9.33
N PHE A 84 -6.33 15.81 8.76
CA PHE A 84 -6.65 17.04 9.45
C PHE A 84 -7.53 16.82 10.67
N ALA A 85 -8.55 15.97 10.55
CA ALA A 85 -9.44 15.63 11.67
C ALA A 85 -8.67 14.94 12.81
N SER A 86 -7.76 14.01 12.49
CA SER A 86 -6.90 13.36 13.47
C SER A 86 -6.00 14.36 14.20
N VAL A 87 -5.23 15.16 13.46
CA VAL A 87 -4.33 16.16 14.04
C VAL A 87 -5.08 17.16 14.93
N ARG A 88 -6.26 17.62 14.49
CA ARG A 88 -7.12 18.53 15.28
C ARG A 88 -7.64 17.89 16.55
N ASN A 89 -7.84 16.59 16.56
CA ASN A 89 -8.33 15.80 17.71
C ASN A 89 -7.17 15.08 18.44
N LYS A 90 -6.01 15.70 18.57
CA LYS A 90 -4.86 15.19 19.32
C LYS A 90 -4.29 13.87 18.79
N GLY A 91 -4.28 13.68 17.48
CA GLY A 91 -3.79 12.45 16.85
C GLY A 91 -4.67 11.20 17.06
N LYS A 92 -5.94 11.40 17.44
CA LYS A 92 -6.87 10.29 17.66
C LYS A 92 -7.29 9.63 16.34
N SER A 93 -7.55 8.33 16.39
CA SER A 93 -8.09 7.57 15.27
C SER A 93 -9.48 8.07 14.85
N ILE A 94 -9.83 7.84 13.58
CA ILE A 94 -11.14 8.23 13.02
C ILE A 94 -12.32 7.70 13.85
N GLY A 95 -12.21 6.49 14.40
CA GLY A 95 -13.27 5.94 15.27
C GLY A 95 -13.56 6.79 16.51
N THR A 96 -12.53 7.41 17.11
CA THR A 96 -12.70 8.32 18.24
C THR A 96 -13.24 9.68 17.79
N VAL A 97 -12.77 10.17 16.63
CA VAL A 97 -13.31 11.42 16.03
C VAL A 97 -14.81 11.29 15.72
N ILE A 98 -15.26 10.12 15.27
CA ILE A 98 -16.68 9.82 15.05
C ILE A 98 -17.46 9.84 16.36
N GLU A 99 -16.89 9.28 17.47
CA GLU A 99 -17.52 9.34 18.77
C GLU A 99 -17.77 10.76 19.25
N ASP A 100 -16.72 11.59 19.15
CA ASP A 100 -16.77 13.00 19.60
C ASP A 100 -17.72 13.85 18.73
N SER A 101 -17.92 13.47 17.44
CA SER A 101 -18.74 14.25 16.50
C SER A 101 -20.20 13.76 16.37
N ILE A 102 -20.43 12.46 16.40
CA ILE A 102 -21.73 11.83 16.10
C ILE A 102 -22.26 11.04 17.31
N GLY A 103 -21.36 10.47 18.11
CA GLY A 103 -21.69 9.75 19.33
C GLY A 103 -21.30 8.26 19.32
N LEU A 104 -21.43 7.64 20.50
CA LEU A 104 -20.95 6.29 20.78
C LEU A 104 -21.55 5.20 19.89
N LYS A 105 -22.82 5.33 19.50
CA LYS A 105 -23.48 4.34 18.61
C LYS A 105 -22.82 4.31 17.24
N ALA A 106 -22.53 5.49 16.67
CA ALA A 106 -21.84 5.61 15.38
C ALA A 106 -20.41 5.03 15.44
N LYS A 107 -19.66 5.30 16.52
CA LYS A 107 -18.35 4.69 16.75
C LYS A 107 -18.43 3.17 16.77
N ARG A 108 -19.36 2.57 17.51
CA ARG A 108 -19.50 1.10 17.57
C ARG A 108 -19.79 0.49 16.21
N LEU A 109 -20.72 1.07 15.46
CA LEU A 109 -21.02 0.62 14.10
C LEU A 109 -19.82 0.75 13.17
N PHE A 110 -19.10 1.88 13.24
CA PHE A 110 -17.88 2.09 12.45
C PHE A 110 -16.80 1.08 12.80
N ILE A 111 -16.56 0.79 14.09
CA ILE A 111 -15.54 -0.19 14.51
C ILE A 111 -15.88 -1.59 14.00
N ILE A 112 -17.14 -2.02 14.10
CA ILE A 112 -17.58 -3.32 13.59
C ILE A 112 -17.38 -3.38 12.07
N PHE A 113 -17.81 -2.36 11.34
CA PHE A 113 -17.62 -2.27 9.89
C PHE A 113 -16.13 -2.30 9.50
N ALA A 114 -15.32 -1.46 10.15
CA ALA A 114 -13.89 -1.40 9.89
C ALA A 114 -13.19 -2.74 10.17
N TYR A 115 -13.54 -3.39 11.29
CA TYR A 115 -12.98 -4.69 11.65
C TYR A 115 -13.29 -5.77 10.61
N LEU A 116 -14.55 -5.89 10.18
CA LEU A 116 -14.95 -6.85 9.16
C LEU A 116 -14.28 -6.56 7.81
N THR A 117 -14.20 -5.29 7.44
CA THR A 117 -13.52 -4.87 6.21
C THR A 117 -12.02 -5.18 6.24
N LEU A 118 -11.36 -4.92 7.38
CA LEU A 118 -9.92 -5.21 7.53
C LEU A 118 -9.65 -6.72 7.49
N LEU A 119 -10.51 -7.56 8.07
CA LEU A 119 -10.39 -9.02 7.92
C LEU A 119 -10.45 -9.45 6.46
N LEU A 120 -11.39 -8.90 5.69
CA LEU A 120 -11.50 -9.18 4.26
C LEU A 120 -10.25 -8.73 3.49
N VAL A 121 -9.75 -7.53 3.79
CA VAL A 121 -8.54 -6.97 3.16
C VAL A 121 -7.31 -7.83 3.48
N VAL A 122 -7.12 -8.23 4.74
CA VAL A 122 -6.02 -9.10 5.16
C VAL A 122 -6.08 -10.45 4.45
N ALA A 123 -7.26 -11.06 4.37
CA ALA A 123 -7.45 -12.33 3.66
C ALA A 123 -7.14 -12.20 2.16
N ALA A 124 -7.64 -11.16 1.50
CA ALA A 124 -7.42 -10.92 0.08
C ALA A 124 -5.93 -10.66 -0.23
N PHE A 125 -5.29 -9.77 0.51
CA PHE A 125 -3.87 -9.46 0.29
C PHE A 125 -2.95 -10.60 0.71
N GLY A 126 -3.26 -11.32 1.78
CA GLY A 126 -2.54 -12.55 2.15
C GLY A 126 -2.56 -13.57 1.03
N SER A 127 -3.73 -13.77 0.39
CA SER A 127 -3.86 -14.66 -0.77
C SER A 127 -3.03 -14.17 -1.97
N ILE A 128 -3.04 -12.87 -2.28
CA ILE A 128 -2.23 -12.30 -3.38
C ILE A 128 -0.74 -12.54 -3.11
N VAL A 129 -0.26 -12.27 -1.91
CA VAL A 129 1.16 -12.46 -1.52
C VAL A 129 1.54 -13.94 -1.60
N ALA A 130 0.73 -14.83 -1.04
CA ALA A 130 0.98 -16.27 -1.10
C ALA A 130 1.01 -16.81 -2.53
N ASN A 131 0.14 -16.28 -3.42
CA ASN A 131 0.16 -16.62 -4.85
C ASN A 131 1.42 -16.10 -5.57
N THR A 132 1.97 -14.95 -5.14
CA THR A 132 3.20 -14.38 -5.70
C THR A 132 4.44 -15.17 -5.28
N PHE A 133 4.39 -15.87 -4.15
CA PHE A 133 5.53 -16.59 -3.59
C PHE A 133 5.50 -18.10 -3.82
N LYS A 134 4.31 -18.67 -4.10
CA LYS A 134 4.12 -20.13 -4.20
C LYS A 134 4.97 -20.78 -5.28
N ALA A 135 5.42 -21.99 -5.01
CA ALA A 135 6.01 -22.87 -6.02
C ALA A 135 4.93 -23.45 -6.94
N THR A 136 5.31 -23.68 -8.19
CA THR A 136 4.52 -24.42 -9.18
C THR A 136 4.93 -25.89 -9.14
N TYR A 137 3.96 -26.79 -9.25
CA TYR A 137 4.19 -28.23 -9.21
C TYR A 137 3.85 -28.86 -10.56
N LEU A 138 4.64 -29.85 -10.95
CA LEU A 138 4.39 -30.71 -12.11
C LEU A 138 3.28 -31.72 -11.79
N GLU A 139 2.72 -32.36 -12.80
CA GLU A 139 1.66 -33.39 -12.64
C GLU A 139 2.08 -34.58 -11.75
N ASN A 140 3.37 -34.85 -11.68
CA ASN A 140 3.95 -35.90 -10.81
C ASN A 140 4.17 -35.47 -9.35
N GLY A 141 3.78 -34.24 -8.98
CA GLY A 141 3.94 -33.65 -7.64
C GLY A 141 5.34 -33.09 -7.34
N ALA A 142 6.28 -33.14 -8.27
CA ALA A 142 7.59 -32.54 -8.12
C ALA A 142 7.53 -31.02 -8.35
N ILE A 143 8.46 -30.28 -7.74
CA ILE A 143 8.54 -28.83 -7.92
C ILE A 143 9.08 -28.52 -9.33
N ASP A 144 8.37 -27.67 -10.07
CA ASP A 144 8.88 -27.07 -11.29
C ASP A 144 9.77 -25.87 -10.92
N TYR A 145 11.06 -26.09 -10.83
CA TYR A 145 12.02 -25.04 -10.46
C TYR A 145 12.09 -23.90 -11.47
N ALA A 146 11.93 -24.18 -12.76
CA ALA A 146 11.99 -23.18 -13.80
C ALA A 146 10.79 -22.22 -13.74
N ALA A 147 9.58 -22.78 -13.65
CA ALA A 147 8.35 -21.98 -13.51
C ALA A 147 8.26 -21.27 -12.15
N SER A 148 8.88 -21.82 -11.09
CA SER A 148 8.85 -21.27 -9.74
C SER A 148 9.95 -20.25 -9.45
N ALA A 149 10.98 -20.12 -10.31
CA ALA A 149 12.16 -19.29 -10.04
C ALA A 149 11.82 -17.81 -9.76
N ALA A 150 10.93 -17.24 -10.54
CA ALA A 150 10.52 -15.84 -10.37
C ALA A 150 9.80 -15.62 -9.02
N ASN A 151 8.91 -16.52 -8.63
CA ASN A 151 8.19 -16.47 -7.37
C ASN A 151 9.12 -16.67 -6.17
N ALA A 152 10.04 -17.65 -6.25
CA ALA A 152 11.03 -17.91 -5.21
C ALA A 152 12.00 -16.72 -5.04
N SER A 153 12.42 -16.10 -6.14
CA SER A 153 13.23 -14.87 -6.12
C SER A 153 12.51 -13.73 -5.42
N THR A 154 11.23 -13.51 -5.74
CA THR A 154 10.40 -12.47 -5.13
C THR A 154 10.23 -12.70 -3.63
N ALA A 155 10.01 -13.96 -3.21
CA ALA A 155 9.92 -14.33 -1.80
C ALA A 155 11.25 -14.05 -1.06
N MET A 156 12.38 -14.43 -1.65
CA MET A 156 13.69 -14.24 -1.05
C MET A 156 14.07 -12.77 -0.93
N ILE A 157 13.82 -11.96 -1.97
CA ILE A 157 13.99 -10.50 -1.94
C ILE A 157 13.15 -9.89 -0.82
N SER A 158 11.89 -10.33 -0.67
CA SER A 158 10.98 -9.82 0.37
C SER A 158 11.49 -10.14 1.79
N ILE A 159 12.05 -11.33 2.01
CA ILE A 159 12.65 -11.72 3.30
C ILE A 159 13.87 -10.83 3.61
N PHE A 160 14.79 -10.66 2.64
CA PHE A 160 15.94 -9.77 2.81
C PHE A 160 15.51 -8.34 3.10
N PHE A 161 14.45 -7.88 2.45
CA PHE A 161 13.92 -6.55 2.63
C PHE A 161 13.38 -6.32 4.05
N ILE A 162 12.70 -7.31 4.64
CA ILE A 162 12.22 -7.22 6.04
C ILE A 162 13.42 -7.10 7.00
N VAL A 163 14.44 -7.93 6.84
CA VAL A 163 15.66 -7.89 7.67
C VAL A 163 16.36 -6.52 7.54
N LEU A 164 16.50 -6.04 6.28
CA LEU A 164 17.10 -4.73 6.01
C LEU A 164 16.31 -3.59 6.65
N ALA A 165 14.98 -3.63 6.58
CA ALA A 165 14.12 -2.61 7.17
C ALA A 165 14.25 -2.55 8.69
N ILE A 166 14.32 -3.71 9.37
CA ILE A 166 14.54 -3.78 10.82
C ILE A 166 15.90 -3.17 11.20
N LEU A 167 16.95 -3.53 10.47
CA LEU A 167 18.29 -2.98 10.69
C LEU A 167 18.32 -1.47 10.45
N PHE A 168 17.73 -1.00 9.35
CA PHE A 168 17.62 0.42 9.05
C PHE A 168 16.88 1.18 10.16
N GLY A 169 15.75 0.68 10.62
CA GLY A 169 14.98 1.26 11.72
C GLY A 169 15.80 1.34 13.01
N PHE A 170 16.51 0.28 13.35
CA PHE A 170 17.38 0.27 14.53
C PHE A 170 18.48 1.34 14.44
N PHE A 171 19.19 1.46 13.32
CA PHE A 171 20.26 2.44 13.18
C PHE A 171 19.73 3.88 13.15
N VAL A 172 18.63 4.15 12.45
CA VAL A 172 18.08 5.50 12.33
C VAL A 172 17.44 5.97 13.63
N TYR A 173 16.60 5.14 14.27
CA TYR A 173 15.84 5.56 15.46
C TYR A 173 16.59 5.35 16.78
N ARG A 174 17.34 4.25 16.93
CA ARG A 174 18.05 3.94 18.19
C ARG A 174 19.45 4.54 18.25
N ARG A 175 20.16 4.61 17.13
CA ARG A 175 21.53 5.13 17.05
C ARG A 175 21.60 6.57 16.54
N ASN A 176 20.46 7.20 16.26
CA ASN A 176 20.38 8.57 15.73
C ASN A 176 21.29 8.80 14.51
N ALA A 177 21.43 7.79 13.65
CA ALA A 177 22.22 7.90 12.43
C ALA A 177 21.65 8.99 11.50
N PRO A 178 22.49 9.73 10.77
CA PRO A 178 22.03 10.77 9.85
C PRO A 178 21.17 10.13 8.74
N LEU A 179 19.92 10.58 8.61
CA LEU A 179 18.95 9.99 7.71
C LEU A 179 19.44 9.90 6.26
N GLY A 180 20.09 10.96 5.75
CA GLY A 180 20.56 11.00 4.37
C GLY A 180 21.57 9.89 4.05
N VAL A 181 22.58 9.72 4.91
CA VAL A 181 23.60 8.66 4.74
C VAL A 181 22.95 7.28 4.89
N SER A 182 22.11 7.09 5.91
CA SER A 182 21.41 5.83 6.13
C SER A 182 20.52 5.48 4.94
N THR A 183 19.86 6.46 4.32
CA THR A 183 19.03 6.25 3.12
C THR A 183 19.87 5.78 1.92
N ILE A 184 21.01 6.42 1.66
CA ILE A 184 21.89 6.00 0.55
C ILE A 184 22.35 4.57 0.77
N ILE A 185 22.82 4.25 1.97
CA ILE A 185 23.23 2.88 2.33
C ILE A 185 22.04 1.92 2.18
N GLY A 186 20.86 2.29 2.67
CA GLY A 186 19.65 1.47 2.57
C GLY A 186 19.28 1.16 1.11
N VAL A 187 19.30 2.15 0.23
CA VAL A 187 18.99 1.97 -1.21
C VAL A 187 20.03 1.08 -1.90
N VAL A 188 21.32 1.25 -1.58
CA VAL A 188 22.37 0.36 -2.09
C VAL A 188 22.17 -1.07 -1.61
N LEU A 189 21.85 -1.26 -0.33
CA LEU A 189 21.59 -2.58 0.23
C LEU A 189 20.33 -3.23 -0.36
N ILE A 190 19.30 -2.44 -0.71
CA ILE A 190 18.14 -2.95 -1.47
C ILE A 190 18.59 -3.48 -2.84
N ALA A 191 19.40 -2.74 -3.57
CA ALA A 191 19.91 -3.20 -4.85
C ALA A 191 20.73 -4.50 -4.72
N VAL A 192 21.55 -4.60 -3.68
CA VAL A 192 22.29 -5.84 -3.35
C VAL A 192 21.34 -6.99 -3.01
N ALA A 193 20.32 -6.73 -2.17
CA ALA A 193 19.33 -7.74 -1.80
C ALA A 193 18.55 -8.24 -3.03
N MET A 194 18.19 -7.35 -3.95
CA MET A 194 17.57 -7.73 -5.22
C MET A 194 18.51 -8.60 -6.06
N TYR A 195 19.77 -8.18 -6.24
CA TYR A 195 20.74 -8.96 -7.00
C TYR A 195 20.97 -10.36 -6.40
N VAL A 196 21.14 -10.43 -5.07
CA VAL A 196 21.32 -11.71 -4.37
C VAL A 196 20.06 -12.57 -4.49
N GLY A 197 18.88 -12.04 -4.26
CA GLY A 197 17.62 -12.79 -4.32
C GLY A 197 17.27 -13.29 -5.73
N LEU A 198 17.68 -12.57 -6.78
CA LEU A 198 17.54 -13.04 -8.17
C LEU A 198 18.44 -14.23 -8.49
N ASN A 199 19.64 -14.30 -7.90
CA ASN A 199 20.62 -15.36 -8.18
C ASN A 199 20.58 -16.49 -7.15
N TRP A 200 20.07 -16.25 -5.95
CA TRP A 200 20.02 -17.23 -4.85
C TRP A 200 18.65 -17.20 -4.18
N HIS A 201 17.83 -18.18 -4.51
CA HIS A 201 16.44 -18.30 -4.04
C HIS A 201 16.10 -19.78 -3.71
N PRO A 202 16.63 -20.33 -2.61
CA PRO A 202 16.49 -21.74 -2.27
C PRO A 202 15.11 -22.12 -1.71
N ILE A 203 14.20 -21.17 -1.49
CA ILE A 203 12.93 -21.39 -0.80
C ILE A 203 11.81 -21.60 -1.82
N TYR A 204 11.30 -22.84 -1.86
CA TYR A 204 10.18 -23.25 -2.70
C TYR A 204 9.12 -23.90 -1.83
N LEU A 205 8.07 -23.18 -1.50
CA LEU A 205 7.00 -23.62 -0.60
C LEU A 205 5.64 -23.58 -1.29
N SER A 206 4.69 -24.37 -0.76
CA SER A 206 3.32 -24.40 -1.23
C SER A 206 2.57 -23.11 -0.86
N TYR A 207 1.44 -22.87 -1.53
CA TYR A 207 0.54 -21.76 -1.22
C TYR A 207 0.10 -21.78 0.25
N GLU A 208 -0.29 -22.92 0.78
CA GLU A 208 -0.78 -23.09 2.16
C GLU A 208 0.31 -22.74 3.16
N THR A 209 1.54 -23.17 2.91
CA THR A 209 2.69 -22.87 3.78
C THR A 209 2.97 -21.37 3.80
N TRP A 210 2.93 -20.70 2.64
CA TRP A 210 3.08 -19.24 2.57
C TRP A 210 1.95 -18.51 3.26
N MET A 211 0.70 -18.99 3.18
CA MET A 211 -0.43 -18.41 3.93
C MET A 211 -0.20 -18.46 5.44
N ILE A 212 0.33 -19.58 5.96
CA ILE A 212 0.65 -19.72 7.38
C ILE A 212 1.79 -18.75 7.78
N ILE A 213 2.87 -18.70 6.99
CA ILE A 213 4.00 -17.79 7.24
C ILE A 213 3.55 -16.34 7.24
N CYS A 214 2.75 -15.92 6.24
CA CYS A 214 2.19 -14.58 6.18
C CYS A 214 1.27 -14.30 7.37
N GLY A 215 0.46 -15.28 7.79
CA GLY A 215 -0.40 -15.14 8.98
C GLY A 215 0.41 -14.91 10.26
N VAL A 216 1.46 -15.67 10.48
CA VAL A 216 2.38 -15.48 11.62
C VAL A 216 3.06 -14.11 11.56
N TYR A 217 3.54 -13.70 10.37
CA TYR A 217 4.13 -12.39 10.17
C TYR A 217 3.15 -11.25 10.50
N ILE A 218 1.90 -11.35 10.03
CA ILE A 218 0.86 -10.36 10.32
C ILE A 218 0.59 -10.26 11.82
N LEU A 219 0.52 -11.39 12.54
CA LEU A 219 0.36 -11.40 13.99
C LEU A 219 1.51 -10.68 14.70
N ILE A 220 2.74 -10.97 14.33
CA ILE A 220 3.92 -10.29 14.90
C ILE A 220 3.90 -8.79 14.56
N ALA A 221 3.63 -8.45 13.31
CA ALA A 221 3.58 -7.07 12.86
C ALA A 221 2.47 -6.25 13.55
N SER A 222 1.33 -6.87 13.86
CA SER A 222 0.20 -6.20 14.51
C SER A 222 0.45 -5.78 15.96
N VAL A 223 1.36 -6.45 16.66
CA VAL A 223 1.74 -6.12 18.06
C VAL A 223 3.02 -5.31 18.14
N THR A 224 3.73 -5.15 17.03
CA THR A 224 4.99 -4.38 16.97
C THR A 224 4.67 -2.91 16.73
N PRO A 225 5.27 -1.97 17.50
CA PRO A 225 5.10 -0.53 17.24
C PRO A 225 5.45 -0.15 15.80
N VAL A 226 4.65 0.74 15.21
CA VAL A 226 4.74 1.15 13.79
C VAL A 226 6.13 1.64 13.41
N TRP A 227 6.78 2.39 14.29
CA TRP A 227 8.11 2.98 14.07
C TRP A 227 9.26 1.97 14.03
N ILE A 228 9.06 0.74 14.58
CA ILE A 228 10.10 -0.31 14.58
C ILE A 228 10.15 -1.06 13.25
N LEU A 229 9.00 -1.45 12.74
CA LEU A 229 8.90 -2.35 11.59
C LEU A 229 8.28 -1.66 10.36
N LEU A 230 7.12 -1.05 10.52
CA LEU A 230 6.32 -0.57 9.39
C LEU A 230 6.92 0.70 8.74
N GLN A 231 7.21 1.73 9.54
CA GLN A 231 7.75 2.99 9.00
C GLN A 231 9.09 2.81 8.26
N PRO A 232 10.11 2.11 8.81
CA PRO A 232 11.38 1.90 8.09
C PRO A 232 11.20 1.08 6.82
N ARG A 233 10.37 0.03 6.90
CA ARG A 233 10.07 -0.83 5.76
C ARG A 233 9.41 -0.04 4.65
N ASP A 234 8.37 0.68 4.96
CA ASP A 234 7.60 1.40 3.96
C ASP A 234 8.36 2.61 3.41
N TYR A 235 9.18 3.27 4.24
CA TYR A 235 10.10 4.30 3.77
C TYR A 235 11.08 3.77 2.73
N LEU A 236 11.72 2.63 2.98
CA LEU A 236 12.64 2.02 2.03
C LEU A 236 11.90 1.50 0.78
N SER A 237 10.70 0.93 0.95
CA SER A 237 9.84 0.45 -0.15
C SER A 237 9.42 1.59 -1.09
N SER A 238 9.26 2.80 -0.58
CA SER A 238 8.90 3.97 -1.40
C SER A 238 9.92 4.25 -2.49
N PHE A 239 11.22 3.99 -2.27
CA PHE A 239 12.25 4.17 -3.30
C PHE A 239 12.10 3.17 -4.46
N LEU A 240 11.68 1.93 -4.17
CA LEU A 240 11.35 0.95 -5.21
C LEU A 240 10.15 1.40 -6.04
N LEU A 241 9.10 1.91 -5.37
CA LEU A 241 7.91 2.43 -6.05
C LEU A 241 8.24 3.65 -6.91
N TYR A 242 9.01 4.61 -6.41
CA TYR A 242 9.46 5.76 -7.20
C TYR A 242 10.32 5.33 -8.39
N GLY A 243 11.25 4.40 -8.16
CA GLY A 243 12.07 3.83 -9.23
C GLY A 243 11.23 3.15 -10.31
N MET A 244 10.26 2.33 -9.92
CA MET A 244 9.32 1.68 -10.84
C MET A 244 8.51 2.72 -11.64
N MET A 245 7.98 3.75 -11.01
CA MET A 245 7.21 4.80 -11.68
C MET A 245 8.07 5.57 -12.70
N ILE A 246 9.27 5.97 -12.30
CA ILE A 246 10.22 6.70 -13.20
C ILE A 246 10.58 5.82 -14.39
N LEU A 247 10.95 4.56 -14.15
CA LEU A 247 11.29 3.62 -15.21
C LEU A 247 10.12 3.34 -16.14
N ALA A 248 8.89 3.24 -15.61
CA ALA A 248 7.70 3.07 -16.41
C ALA A 248 7.45 4.30 -17.31
N VAL A 249 7.57 5.51 -16.77
CA VAL A 249 7.42 6.74 -17.57
C VAL A 249 8.49 6.84 -18.63
N VAL A 250 9.76 6.58 -18.30
CA VAL A 250 10.87 6.58 -19.25
C VAL A 250 10.67 5.51 -20.33
N GLY A 251 10.23 4.32 -19.94
CA GLY A 251 9.94 3.22 -20.88
C GLY A 251 8.79 3.56 -21.83
N ILE A 252 7.71 4.14 -21.35
CA ILE A 252 6.57 4.55 -22.19
C ILE A 252 6.99 5.65 -23.17
N ILE A 253 7.76 6.65 -22.71
CA ILE A 253 8.23 7.74 -23.56
C ILE A 253 9.30 7.23 -24.56
N GLY A 254 10.17 6.31 -24.16
CA GLY A 254 11.26 5.79 -25.00
C GLY A 254 10.81 4.76 -26.03
N CYS A 255 9.91 3.85 -25.63
CA CYS A 255 9.48 2.73 -26.49
C CYS A 255 8.21 3.04 -27.31
N HIS A 256 7.45 4.07 -26.93
CA HIS A 256 6.17 4.45 -27.57
C HIS A 256 5.25 3.23 -27.83
N PRO A 257 4.93 2.40 -26.79
CA PRO A 257 4.15 1.21 -27.01
C PRO A 257 2.77 1.57 -27.55
N SER A 258 2.29 0.85 -28.57
CA SER A 258 0.95 1.08 -29.08
C SER A 258 -0.12 0.60 -28.08
N ILE A 259 -1.23 1.30 -28.01
CA ILE A 259 -2.38 0.96 -27.16
C ILE A 259 -3.51 0.34 -28.01
N ASP A 260 -3.23 -0.05 -29.24
CA ASP A 260 -4.22 -0.50 -30.22
C ASP A 260 -5.03 -1.73 -29.76
N ALA A 261 -4.43 -2.57 -28.92
CA ALA A 261 -5.09 -3.74 -28.35
C ALA A 261 -6.13 -3.39 -27.28
N MET A 262 -6.11 -2.16 -26.74
CA MET A 262 -7.03 -1.72 -25.70
C MET A 262 -7.89 -0.56 -26.22
N PRO A 263 -9.19 -0.80 -26.54
CA PRO A 263 -10.07 0.25 -27.03
C PRO A 263 -10.27 1.36 -25.99
N ALA A 264 -10.56 2.56 -26.47
CA ALA A 264 -10.82 3.70 -25.60
C ALA A 264 -12.06 3.48 -24.71
N PHE A 265 -13.08 2.86 -25.26
CA PHE A 265 -14.32 2.50 -24.56
C PHE A 265 -14.93 1.25 -25.19
N THR A 266 -15.27 0.26 -24.38
CA THR A 266 -15.85 -1.03 -24.84
C THR A 266 -17.35 -1.09 -24.70
N GLY A 267 -17.96 -0.19 -23.91
CA GLY A 267 -19.39 -0.17 -23.63
C GLY A 267 -19.71 -0.07 -22.15
N PHE A 268 -21.00 -0.06 -21.85
CA PHE A 268 -21.50 0.02 -20.47
C PHE A 268 -21.62 -1.34 -19.78
N GLN A 269 -21.32 -2.42 -20.47
CA GLN A 269 -21.31 -3.78 -19.92
C GLN A 269 -20.01 -4.47 -20.32
N ASP A 270 -19.45 -5.24 -19.38
CA ASP A 270 -18.29 -6.08 -19.65
C ASP A 270 -18.66 -7.21 -20.61
N THR A 271 -18.16 -7.12 -21.83
CA THR A 271 -18.33 -8.13 -22.89
C THR A 271 -17.03 -8.89 -23.17
N LEU A 272 -15.93 -8.49 -22.52
CA LEU A 272 -14.59 -9.01 -22.78
C LEU A 272 -14.12 -10.03 -21.74
N ALA A 273 -14.97 -10.40 -20.76
CA ALA A 273 -14.58 -11.33 -19.72
C ALA A 273 -14.08 -12.66 -20.31
N PRO A 274 -12.78 -12.95 -20.27
CA PRO A 274 -12.30 -14.28 -20.63
C PRO A 274 -12.75 -15.24 -19.54
N THR A 275 -13.59 -16.19 -19.88
CA THR A 275 -13.97 -17.32 -19.00
C THR A 275 -14.63 -16.93 -17.66
N GLY A 276 -15.91 -16.61 -17.70
CA GLY A 276 -16.84 -16.89 -16.61
C GLY A 276 -16.99 -15.85 -15.48
N THR A 277 -16.15 -14.85 -15.36
CA THR A 277 -16.26 -13.80 -14.33
C THR A 277 -16.39 -12.42 -14.96
N SER A 278 -17.58 -12.12 -15.51
CA SER A 278 -17.89 -10.76 -15.94
C SER A 278 -17.96 -9.81 -14.74
N LEU A 279 -17.36 -8.63 -14.88
CA LEU A 279 -17.52 -7.53 -13.91
C LEU A 279 -18.93 -6.92 -13.93
N GLY A 280 -19.76 -7.28 -14.93
CA GLY A 280 -21.12 -6.80 -15.10
C GLY A 280 -21.19 -5.41 -15.76
N TYR A 281 -22.03 -4.53 -15.23
CA TYR A 281 -22.18 -3.18 -15.76
C TYR A 281 -21.07 -2.23 -15.28
N LEU A 282 -20.71 -1.27 -16.15
CA LEU A 282 -19.71 -0.24 -15.83
C LEU A 282 -20.01 0.45 -14.49
N PHE A 283 -21.28 0.81 -14.25
CA PHE A 283 -21.73 1.26 -12.94
C PHE A 283 -22.50 0.12 -12.25
N PRO A 284 -22.12 -0.29 -11.03
CA PRO A 284 -21.07 0.29 -10.16
C PRO A 284 -19.67 -0.34 -10.32
N ALA A 285 -19.49 -1.37 -11.18
CA ALA A 285 -18.31 -2.23 -11.15
C ALA A 285 -16.98 -1.47 -11.31
N LEU A 286 -16.86 -0.58 -12.30
CA LEU A 286 -15.64 0.22 -12.50
C LEU A 286 -15.29 1.02 -11.24
N PHE A 287 -16.28 1.66 -10.62
CA PHE A 287 -16.08 2.52 -9.45
C PHE A 287 -15.65 1.72 -8.23
N VAL A 288 -16.24 0.56 -8.01
CA VAL A 288 -15.90 -0.34 -6.89
C VAL A 288 -14.53 -0.99 -7.11
N THR A 289 -14.24 -1.47 -8.31
CA THR A 289 -12.97 -2.15 -8.63
C THR A 289 -11.78 -1.21 -8.48
N ILE A 290 -11.92 0.05 -8.89
CA ILE A 290 -10.87 1.07 -8.78
C ILE A 290 -10.94 1.83 -7.44
N ALA A 291 -11.92 1.58 -6.59
CA ALA A 291 -12.11 2.36 -5.37
C ALA A 291 -10.83 2.50 -4.53
N CYS A 292 -10.06 1.43 -4.40
CA CYS A 292 -8.80 1.44 -3.65
C CYS A 292 -7.73 2.36 -4.26
N GLY A 293 -7.79 2.65 -5.57
CA GLY A 293 -6.87 3.55 -6.27
C GLY A 293 -7.35 4.99 -6.39
N ALA A 294 -8.67 5.20 -6.28
CA ALA A 294 -9.28 6.52 -6.44
C ALA A 294 -9.73 7.12 -5.10
N ILE A 295 -10.45 6.33 -4.29
CA ILE A 295 -10.94 6.72 -2.96
C ILE A 295 -10.96 5.50 -2.05
N SER A 296 -10.06 5.42 -1.08
CA SER A 296 -9.93 4.26 -0.20
C SER A 296 -10.09 4.66 1.26
N GLY A 297 -10.99 3.98 1.97
CA GLY A 297 -11.09 4.10 3.43
C GLY A 297 -9.82 3.67 4.15
N PHE A 298 -9.03 2.77 3.56
CA PHE A 298 -7.74 2.37 4.10
C PHE A 298 -6.73 3.54 4.11
N HIS A 299 -6.70 4.37 3.07
CA HIS A 299 -5.83 5.55 3.02
C HIS A 299 -6.10 6.51 4.19
N SER A 300 -7.36 6.76 4.51
CA SER A 300 -7.72 7.63 5.63
C SER A 300 -7.39 7.01 6.99
N LEU A 301 -7.49 5.69 7.13
CA LEU A 301 -7.05 4.98 8.34
C LEU A 301 -5.53 5.09 8.52
N VAL A 302 -4.74 4.90 7.46
CA VAL A 302 -3.29 5.11 7.49
C VAL A 302 -2.96 6.56 7.83
N GLY A 303 -3.56 7.53 7.12
CA GLY A 303 -3.29 8.96 7.33
C GLY A 303 -3.67 9.47 8.72
N SER A 304 -4.66 8.85 9.39
CA SER A 304 -5.08 9.24 10.74
C SER A 304 -4.42 8.44 11.85
N GLY A 305 -3.73 7.35 11.54
CA GLY A 305 -3.14 6.42 12.52
C GLY A 305 -1.63 6.43 12.59
N THR A 306 -0.96 7.28 11.79
CA THR A 306 0.52 7.35 11.74
C THR A 306 1.07 8.72 12.04
#